data_849c637251163f8ac43b0a7a5dcd55d1
#
_entry.id   849c637251163f8ac43b0a7a5dcd55d1
#
_cell.length_a   1.000
_cell.length_b   1.000
_cell.length_c   1.000
_cell.angle_alpha   90.00
_cell.angle_beta   90.00
_cell.angle_gamma   90.00
#
_symmetry.space_group_name_H-M   'P 1'
#
loop_
_entity.id
_entity.type
_entity.pdbx_description
1 polymer ?
#
loop_
_entity_poly.entity_id
_entity_poly.type
_entity_poly.pdbx_seq_one_letter_code
_entity_poly.pdbx_strand_id
1 'polypeptide(L)'
;RIEASGRWVIVGPNGCGKTSLVRVMAMYDHPTGGTVEVLGERLGRTDIRELRQRIGYTSAAFGDQLRRDLVAHDVVRTARHAALEPWWHRYDADDDARADEHLRKLGVGHLRGRRFGTLSSGEQQRVLLARALVNDPAVILLDEPSARLDLGGREQLVATLSGLAADTAAPPFAMVTHHVDEIPPGVTHAALMSAGRIDVQGPIDDVLTSEYLSRCFNTPLRLERRADGRFSAWGR
;
A
#
# COMPACT_ATOMS: atom_id res chain seq x y z
N ARG A 1 8.46 -11.87 -9.56
CA ARG A 1 8.74 -12.15 -8.14
C ARG A 1 9.11 -10.83 -7.47
N ILE A 2 8.51 -10.54 -6.32
CA ILE A 2 8.87 -9.42 -5.46
C ILE A 2 9.77 -9.97 -4.37
N GLU A 3 10.99 -9.45 -4.26
CA GLU A 3 11.97 -9.91 -3.28
C GLU A 3 11.84 -9.14 -1.96
N ALA A 4 12.26 -9.77 -0.86
CA ALA A 4 12.08 -9.27 0.50
C ALA A 4 12.79 -7.94 0.79
N SER A 5 13.82 -7.56 0.03
CA SER A 5 14.54 -6.29 0.19
C SER A 5 14.04 -5.17 -0.72
N GLY A 6 13.08 -5.46 -1.61
CA GLY A 6 12.65 -4.52 -2.65
C GLY A 6 11.62 -3.50 -2.18
N ARG A 7 11.76 -2.27 -2.64
CA ARG A 7 10.73 -1.23 -2.62
C ARG A 7 10.14 -1.17 -4.03
N TRP A 8 8.93 -1.69 -4.19
CA TRP A 8 8.35 -1.89 -5.51
C TRP A 8 7.22 -0.91 -5.81
N VAL A 9 7.16 -0.49 -7.06
CA VAL A 9 5.97 0.17 -7.61
C VAL A 9 5.44 -0.61 -8.81
N ILE A 10 4.13 -0.79 -8.88
CA ILE A 10 3.43 -1.39 -10.01
C ILE A 10 2.60 -0.28 -10.65
N VAL A 11 2.94 0.08 -11.87
CA VAL A 11 2.30 1.19 -12.62
C VAL A 11 1.54 0.63 -13.81
N GLY A 12 0.40 1.22 -14.13
CA GLY A 12 -0.38 0.86 -15.31
C GLY A 12 -1.71 1.60 -15.38
N PRO A 13 -2.38 1.57 -16.53
CA PRO A 13 -3.66 2.25 -16.74
C PRO A 13 -4.76 1.71 -15.84
N ASN A 14 -5.83 2.48 -15.67
CA ASN A 14 -7.01 2.04 -14.93
C ASN A 14 -7.62 0.80 -15.60
N GLY A 15 -8.11 -0.13 -14.77
CA GLY A 15 -8.73 -1.37 -15.26
C GLY A 15 -7.76 -2.46 -15.74
N CYS A 16 -6.43 -2.25 -15.72
CA CYS A 16 -5.47 -3.26 -16.17
C CYS A 16 -5.26 -4.43 -15.19
N GLY A 17 -5.92 -4.44 -14.01
CA GLY A 17 -5.87 -5.56 -13.07
C GLY A 17 -4.95 -5.35 -11.86
N LYS A 18 -4.39 -4.15 -11.63
CA LYS A 18 -3.49 -3.85 -10.50
C LYS A 18 -4.10 -4.20 -9.13
N THR A 19 -5.29 -3.69 -8.86
CA THR A 19 -6.04 -3.98 -7.63
C THR A 19 -6.27 -5.48 -7.44
N SER A 20 -6.67 -6.20 -8.50
CA SER A 20 -6.84 -7.66 -8.44
C SER A 20 -5.53 -8.36 -8.08
N LEU A 21 -4.42 -7.95 -8.68
CA LEU A 21 -3.10 -8.50 -8.36
C LEU A 21 -2.75 -8.29 -6.88
N VAL A 22 -2.89 -7.06 -6.39
CA VAL A 22 -2.57 -6.74 -4.97
C VAL A 22 -3.51 -7.47 -4.01
N ARG A 23 -4.80 -7.58 -4.31
CA ARG A 23 -5.76 -8.32 -3.48
C ARG A 23 -5.44 -9.81 -3.41
N VAL A 24 -4.98 -10.41 -4.51
CA VAL A 24 -4.47 -11.78 -4.52
C VAL A 24 -3.20 -11.90 -3.67
N MET A 25 -2.25 -10.96 -3.80
CA MET A 25 -1.04 -10.93 -2.97
C MET A 25 -1.35 -10.72 -1.49
N ALA A 26 -2.36 -9.93 -1.17
CA ALA A 26 -2.84 -9.69 0.20
C ALA A 26 -3.76 -10.81 0.72
N MET A 27 -3.95 -11.88 -0.03
CA MET A 27 -4.79 -13.05 0.31
C MET A 27 -6.30 -12.73 0.47
N TYR A 28 -6.78 -11.62 -0.12
CA TYR A 28 -8.22 -11.29 -0.12
C TYR A 28 -8.97 -11.93 -1.27
N ASP A 29 -8.30 -12.17 -2.40
CA ASP A 29 -8.89 -12.82 -3.56
C ASP A 29 -8.10 -14.09 -3.94
N HIS A 30 -8.77 -15.02 -4.61
CA HIS A 30 -8.18 -16.24 -5.13
C HIS A 30 -8.01 -16.12 -6.64
N PRO A 31 -6.84 -16.49 -7.21
CA PRO A 31 -6.69 -16.54 -8.65
C PRO A 31 -7.56 -17.64 -9.26
N THR A 32 -8.05 -17.44 -10.47
CA THR A 32 -8.79 -18.45 -11.21
C THR A 32 -7.91 -19.64 -11.61
N GLY A 33 -6.61 -19.42 -11.69
CA GLY A 33 -5.62 -20.45 -12.01
C GLY A 33 -4.21 -19.99 -11.67
N GLY A 34 -3.25 -20.93 -11.69
CA GLY A 34 -1.87 -20.63 -11.33
C GLY A 34 -1.57 -20.86 -9.84
N THR A 35 -0.42 -20.36 -9.41
CA THR A 35 0.08 -20.52 -8.04
C THR A 35 0.45 -19.16 -7.47
N VAL A 36 0.04 -18.91 -6.24
CA VAL A 36 0.42 -17.71 -5.48
C VAL A 36 1.18 -18.16 -4.23
N GLU A 37 2.33 -17.56 -4.03
CA GLU A 37 3.17 -17.77 -2.85
C GLU A 37 3.55 -16.40 -2.30
N VAL A 38 3.30 -16.17 -1.02
CA VAL A 38 3.65 -14.94 -0.31
C VAL A 38 4.32 -15.31 1.00
N LEU A 39 5.47 -14.71 1.29
CA LEU A 39 6.29 -15.00 2.47
C LEU A 39 6.67 -16.49 2.63
N GLY A 40 6.83 -17.21 1.50
CA GLY A 40 7.11 -18.64 1.48
C GLY A 40 5.88 -19.55 1.66
N GLU A 41 4.72 -18.94 1.86
CA GLU A 41 3.47 -19.66 2.10
C GLU A 41 2.61 -19.71 0.83
N ARG A 42 2.16 -20.91 0.46
CA ARG A 42 1.36 -21.11 -0.75
C ARG A 42 -0.13 -21.00 -0.45
N LEU A 43 -0.82 -20.16 -1.20
CA LEU A 43 -2.27 -20.02 -1.14
C LEU A 43 -2.95 -21.39 -1.37
N GLY A 44 -3.89 -21.72 -0.47
CA GLY A 44 -4.58 -23.02 -0.45
C GLY A 44 -3.88 -24.12 0.36
N ARG A 45 -2.71 -23.83 0.97
CA ARG A 45 -1.97 -24.76 1.84
C ARG A 45 -1.58 -24.17 3.19
N THR A 46 -1.99 -22.96 3.48
CA THR A 46 -1.67 -22.22 4.71
C THR A 46 -2.92 -21.61 5.34
N ASP A 47 -2.88 -21.31 6.63
CA ASP A 47 -3.93 -20.51 7.27
C ASP A 47 -3.82 -19.04 6.81
N ILE A 48 -4.81 -18.64 6.01
CA ILE A 48 -4.88 -17.29 5.45
C ILE A 48 -5.00 -16.22 6.54
N ARG A 49 -5.61 -16.55 7.70
CA ARG A 49 -5.80 -15.57 8.78
C ARG A 49 -4.47 -15.22 9.44
N GLU A 50 -3.63 -16.24 9.70
CA GLU A 50 -2.29 -16.04 10.22
C GLU A 50 -1.40 -15.31 9.21
N LEU A 51 -1.48 -15.68 7.94
CA LEU A 51 -0.68 -15.05 6.91
C LEU A 51 -1.04 -13.56 6.74
N ARG A 52 -2.34 -13.21 6.79
CA ARG A 52 -2.80 -11.81 6.72
C ARG A 52 -2.29 -10.93 7.86
N GLN A 53 -2.05 -11.48 9.04
CA GLN A 53 -1.45 -10.71 10.15
C GLN A 53 -0.01 -10.30 9.85
N ARG A 54 0.68 -11.05 8.98
CA ARG A 54 2.06 -10.78 8.55
C ARG A 54 2.13 -9.89 7.29
N ILE A 55 0.99 -9.54 6.71
CA ILE A 55 0.87 -8.69 5.51
C ILE A 55 0.16 -7.40 5.89
N GLY A 56 0.85 -6.27 5.81
CA GLY A 56 0.21 -4.96 5.89
C GLY A 56 -0.51 -4.66 4.58
N TYR A 57 -1.82 -4.44 4.62
CA TYR A 57 -2.58 -4.08 3.42
C TYR A 57 -3.42 -2.84 3.66
N THR A 58 -3.40 -1.92 2.72
CA THR A 58 -4.30 -0.77 2.69
C THR A 58 -4.70 -0.39 1.28
N SER A 59 -5.96 0.01 1.13
CA SER A 59 -6.52 0.62 -0.07
C SER A 59 -7.65 1.56 0.32
N ALA A 60 -8.04 2.46 -0.58
CA ALA A 60 -9.22 3.30 -0.37
C ALA A 60 -10.50 2.45 -0.21
N ALA A 61 -10.63 1.38 -1.01
CA ALA A 61 -11.75 0.44 -0.92
C ALA A 61 -11.78 -0.35 0.38
N PHE A 62 -10.61 -0.64 0.98
CA PHE A 62 -10.54 -1.27 2.29
C PHE A 62 -11.10 -0.34 3.38
N GLY A 63 -10.78 0.95 3.32
CA GLY A 63 -11.33 1.95 4.23
C GLY A 63 -12.86 2.01 4.23
N ASP A 64 -13.48 1.78 3.07
CA ASP A 64 -14.95 1.75 2.93
C ASP A 64 -15.63 0.55 3.62
N GLN A 65 -14.88 -0.53 3.88
CA GLN A 65 -15.38 -1.71 4.59
C GLN A 65 -15.40 -1.52 6.11
N LEU A 66 -14.66 -0.52 6.60
CA LEU A 66 -14.62 -0.22 8.03
C LEU A 66 -15.88 0.56 8.44
N ARG A 67 -16.41 0.25 9.60
CA ARG A 67 -17.52 1.02 10.16
C ARG A 67 -17.10 2.45 10.44
N ARG A 68 -17.89 3.39 9.97
CA ARG A 68 -17.60 4.83 10.07
C ARG A 68 -17.64 5.37 11.50
N ASP A 69 -18.31 4.68 12.42
CA ASP A 69 -18.43 5.03 13.84
C ASP A 69 -17.30 4.50 14.71
N LEU A 70 -16.44 3.60 14.20
CA LEU A 70 -15.24 3.17 14.91
C LEU A 70 -14.30 4.36 15.13
N VAL A 71 -13.69 4.42 16.31
CA VAL A 71 -12.64 5.41 16.58
C VAL A 71 -11.32 5.00 15.91
N ALA A 72 -10.48 5.99 15.60
CA ALA A 72 -9.21 5.75 14.91
C ALA A 72 -8.33 4.70 15.60
N HIS A 73 -8.30 4.70 16.93
CA HIS A 73 -7.59 3.70 17.72
C HIS A 73 -8.10 2.28 17.45
N ASP A 74 -9.42 2.06 17.49
CA ASP A 74 -9.99 0.74 17.23
C ASP A 74 -9.75 0.28 15.79
N VAL A 75 -9.80 1.18 14.82
CA VAL A 75 -9.43 0.88 13.43
C VAL A 75 -8.02 0.29 13.36
N VAL A 76 -7.06 0.85 14.07
CA VAL A 76 -5.68 0.33 14.07
C VAL A 76 -5.59 -0.98 14.86
N ARG A 77 -6.15 -1.02 16.08
CA ARG A 77 -6.08 -2.16 16.98
C ARG A 77 -6.67 -3.44 16.37
N THR A 78 -7.78 -3.34 15.62
CA THR A 78 -8.44 -4.51 15.02
C THR A 78 -7.56 -5.25 14.02
N ALA A 79 -6.50 -4.65 13.50
CA ALA A 79 -5.53 -5.34 12.63
C ALA A 79 -4.78 -6.46 13.35
N ARG A 80 -4.65 -6.43 14.68
CA ARG A 80 -4.01 -7.49 15.48
C ARG A 80 -4.60 -8.88 15.20
N HIS A 81 -5.86 -8.93 14.85
CA HIS A 81 -6.58 -10.16 14.51
C HIS A 81 -7.04 -10.19 13.04
N ALA A 82 -6.49 -9.34 12.17
CA ALA A 82 -6.95 -9.16 10.79
C ALA A 82 -8.48 -8.92 10.69
N ALA A 83 -9.08 -8.32 11.73
CA ALA A 83 -10.51 -8.09 11.86
C ALA A 83 -10.91 -6.69 11.37
N LEU A 84 -12.16 -6.51 10.96
CA LEU A 84 -12.72 -5.20 10.61
C LEU A 84 -13.40 -4.54 11.83
N GLU A 85 -13.72 -5.31 12.85
CA GLU A 85 -14.48 -4.90 14.03
C GLU A 85 -13.91 -5.48 15.31
N PRO A 86 -13.97 -4.77 16.47
CA PRO A 86 -13.31 -5.20 17.70
C PRO A 86 -14.06 -6.28 18.49
N TRP A 87 -15.33 -6.57 18.20
CA TRP A 87 -16.29 -7.19 19.12
C TRP A 87 -16.00 -8.64 19.52
N TRP A 88 -15.34 -9.40 18.68
CA TRP A 88 -15.13 -10.84 18.89
C TRP A 88 -13.75 -11.17 19.46
N HIS A 89 -12.88 -10.18 19.56
CA HIS A 89 -11.51 -10.36 19.97
C HIS A 89 -11.24 -9.69 21.32
N ARG A 90 -10.36 -10.30 22.10
CA ARG A 90 -9.83 -9.68 23.31
C ARG A 90 -8.53 -8.98 22.95
N TYR A 91 -8.41 -7.76 23.40
CA TYR A 91 -7.21 -6.94 23.23
C TYR A 91 -6.63 -6.68 24.61
N ASP A 92 -5.32 -6.67 24.71
CA ASP A 92 -4.59 -6.38 25.92
C ASP A 92 -3.97 -4.96 25.87
N ALA A 93 -3.25 -4.61 26.95
CA ALA A 93 -2.61 -3.29 27.06
C ALA A 93 -1.47 -3.09 26.04
N ASP A 94 -0.83 -4.18 25.57
CA ASP A 94 0.21 -4.11 24.53
C ASP A 94 -0.41 -3.79 23.17
N ASP A 95 -1.54 -4.40 22.84
CA ASP A 95 -2.30 -4.09 21.64
C ASP A 95 -2.71 -2.62 21.56
N ASP A 96 -3.19 -2.08 22.71
CA ASP A 96 -3.56 -0.68 22.81
C ASP A 96 -2.35 0.26 22.68
N ALA A 97 -1.25 -0.08 23.34
CA ALA A 97 0.00 0.70 23.26
C ALA A 97 0.58 0.73 21.85
N ARG A 98 0.57 -0.41 21.14
CA ARG A 98 1.02 -0.51 19.74
C ARG A 98 0.15 0.34 18.81
N ALA A 99 -1.17 0.29 18.96
CA ALA A 99 -2.07 1.12 18.18
C ALA A 99 -1.79 2.61 18.38
N ASP A 100 -1.61 3.03 19.64
CA ASP A 100 -1.27 4.42 19.97
C ASP A 100 0.09 4.84 19.43
N GLU A 101 1.08 3.96 19.48
CA GLU A 101 2.41 4.22 18.94
C GLU A 101 2.36 4.46 17.44
N HIS A 102 1.67 3.58 16.69
CA HIS A 102 1.60 3.71 15.22
C HIS A 102 0.79 4.94 14.80
N LEU A 103 -0.30 5.27 15.51
CA LEU A 103 -1.00 6.54 15.28
C LEU A 103 -0.09 7.76 15.51
N ARG A 104 0.77 7.74 16.55
CA ARG A 104 1.74 8.82 16.80
C ARG A 104 2.82 8.89 15.72
N LYS A 105 3.39 7.75 15.31
CA LYS A 105 4.41 7.67 14.23
C LYS A 105 3.89 8.27 12.92
N LEU A 106 2.61 8.08 12.63
CA LEU A 106 1.95 8.62 11.43
C LEU A 106 1.37 10.05 11.63
N GLY A 107 1.66 10.71 12.77
CA GLY A 107 1.24 12.08 13.05
C GLY A 107 -0.25 12.27 13.31
N VAL A 108 -0.98 11.18 13.59
CA VAL A 108 -2.43 11.18 13.85
C VAL A 108 -2.82 10.74 15.26
N GLY A 109 -1.88 10.69 16.20
CA GLY A 109 -2.13 10.29 17.59
C GLY A 109 -3.20 11.15 18.30
N HIS A 110 -3.30 12.44 17.96
CA HIS A 110 -4.33 13.35 18.47
C HIS A 110 -5.75 13.00 18.02
N LEU A 111 -5.89 12.14 17.01
CA LEU A 111 -7.17 11.67 16.48
C LEU A 111 -7.64 10.35 17.09
N ARG A 112 -6.91 9.80 18.06
CA ARG A 112 -7.14 8.48 18.68
C ARG A 112 -8.60 8.17 18.97
N GLY A 113 -9.31 9.11 19.60
CA GLY A 113 -10.71 8.97 20.01
C GLY A 113 -11.73 9.48 18.99
N ARG A 114 -11.29 9.98 17.81
CA ARG A 114 -12.20 10.50 16.79
C ARG A 114 -12.76 9.37 15.93
N ARG A 115 -14.02 9.49 15.54
CA ARG A 115 -14.67 8.54 14.64
C ARG A 115 -14.04 8.58 13.26
N PHE A 116 -13.66 7.43 12.72
CA PHE A 116 -12.99 7.28 11.43
C PHE A 116 -13.74 7.99 10.30
N GLY A 117 -15.06 7.88 10.25
CA GLY A 117 -15.88 8.51 9.24
C GLY A 117 -15.95 10.05 9.31
N THR A 118 -15.43 10.68 10.38
CA THR A 118 -15.36 12.14 10.52
C THR A 118 -14.00 12.73 10.22
N LEU A 119 -13.03 11.85 9.92
CA LEU A 119 -11.68 12.25 9.55
C LEU A 119 -11.63 12.70 8.09
N SER A 120 -10.74 13.65 7.78
CA SER A 120 -10.41 13.98 6.38
C SER A 120 -9.80 12.76 5.67
N SER A 121 -9.84 12.74 4.34
CA SER A 121 -9.27 11.65 3.55
C SER A 121 -7.78 11.41 3.85
N GLY A 122 -7.00 12.46 4.05
CA GLY A 122 -5.59 12.35 4.44
C GLY A 122 -5.39 11.78 5.84
N GLU A 123 -6.23 12.15 6.81
CA GLU A 123 -6.23 11.58 8.15
C GLU A 123 -6.65 10.10 8.12
N GLN A 124 -7.71 9.75 7.38
CA GLN A 124 -8.13 8.36 7.18
C GLN A 124 -7.01 7.51 6.59
N GLN A 125 -6.33 8.02 5.57
CA GLN A 125 -5.22 7.30 4.92
C GLN A 125 -4.07 7.04 5.89
N ARG A 126 -3.70 8.01 6.73
CA ARG A 126 -2.67 7.82 7.77
C ARG A 126 -3.09 6.82 8.84
N VAL A 127 -4.36 6.81 9.23
CA VAL A 127 -4.90 5.78 10.14
C VAL A 127 -4.87 4.40 9.49
N LEU A 128 -5.22 4.27 8.21
CA LEU A 128 -5.12 3.02 7.47
C LEU A 128 -3.67 2.53 7.32
N LEU A 129 -2.73 3.44 7.13
CA LEU A 129 -1.31 3.10 7.09
C LEU A 129 -0.80 2.66 8.48
N ALA A 130 -1.21 3.34 9.55
CA ALA A 130 -0.93 2.91 10.92
C ALA A 130 -1.48 1.50 11.18
N ARG A 131 -2.71 1.22 10.72
CA ARG A 131 -3.31 -0.10 10.77
C ARG A 131 -2.49 -1.16 10.02
N ALA A 132 -1.99 -0.83 8.84
CA ALA A 132 -1.18 -1.76 8.03
C ALA A 132 0.16 -2.10 8.68
N LEU A 133 0.68 -1.22 9.54
CA LEU A 133 1.99 -1.35 10.19
C LEU A 133 1.95 -1.97 11.59
N VAL A 134 0.80 -1.98 12.28
CA VAL A 134 0.70 -2.29 13.73
C VAL A 134 1.16 -3.70 14.11
N ASN A 135 1.16 -4.64 13.17
CA ASN A 135 1.59 -6.03 13.37
C ASN A 135 3.06 -6.28 13.02
N ASP A 136 3.86 -5.24 12.78
CA ASP A 136 5.23 -5.37 12.26
C ASP A 136 5.26 -6.31 11.03
N PRO A 137 4.52 -5.98 9.95
CA PRO A 137 4.32 -6.89 8.84
C PRO A 137 5.62 -7.21 8.12
N ALA A 138 5.71 -8.41 7.56
CA ALA A 138 6.85 -8.81 6.74
C ALA A 138 6.84 -8.18 5.33
N VAL A 139 5.70 -7.65 4.90
CA VAL A 139 5.53 -6.90 3.65
C VAL A 139 4.33 -5.97 3.74
N ILE A 140 4.42 -4.80 3.11
CA ILE A 140 3.30 -3.84 3.00
C ILE A 140 2.83 -3.79 1.55
N LEU A 141 1.53 -3.88 1.36
CA LEU A 141 0.86 -3.78 0.06
C LEU A 141 -0.07 -2.54 0.06
N LEU A 142 0.21 -1.61 -0.83
CA LEU A 142 -0.47 -0.31 -0.93
C LEU A 142 -1.20 -0.24 -2.28
N ASP A 143 -2.52 -0.27 -2.26
CA ASP A 143 -3.34 -0.22 -3.48
C ASP A 143 -3.93 1.18 -3.67
N GLU A 144 -3.34 1.94 -4.59
CA GLU A 144 -3.70 3.32 -4.91
C GLU A 144 -3.88 4.20 -3.65
N PRO A 145 -2.86 4.30 -2.79
CA PRO A 145 -3.02 4.89 -1.46
C PRO A 145 -3.33 6.39 -1.47
N SER A 146 -3.13 7.07 -2.59
CA SER A 146 -3.38 8.50 -2.79
C SER A 146 -4.70 8.83 -3.49
N ALA A 147 -5.49 7.83 -3.94
CA ALA A 147 -6.64 8.00 -4.83
C ALA A 147 -7.71 9.00 -4.35
N ARG A 148 -7.78 9.27 -3.04
CA ARG A 148 -8.78 10.18 -2.44
C ARG A 148 -8.17 11.41 -1.79
N LEU A 149 -6.87 11.63 -1.99
CA LEU A 149 -6.15 12.71 -1.36
C LEU A 149 -6.16 13.95 -2.24
N ASP A 150 -6.30 15.10 -1.62
CA ASP A 150 -5.93 16.36 -2.24
C ASP A 150 -4.40 16.46 -2.43
N LEU A 151 -3.95 17.53 -3.05
CA LEU A 151 -2.52 17.72 -3.31
C LEU A 151 -1.69 17.70 -2.02
N GLY A 152 -2.16 18.36 -0.95
CA GLY A 152 -1.45 18.40 0.34
C GLY A 152 -1.36 17.02 1.00
N GLY A 153 -2.46 16.28 1.01
CA GLY A 153 -2.50 14.91 1.54
C GLY A 153 -1.62 13.95 0.74
N ARG A 154 -1.58 14.09 -0.59
CA ARG A 154 -0.70 13.33 -1.48
C ARG A 154 0.77 13.59 -1.15
N GLU A 155 1.20 14.85 -1.03
CA GLU A 155 2.57 15.18 -0.71
C GLU A 155 2.99 14.64 0.68
N GLN A 156 2.11 14.70 1.66
CA GLN A 156 2.35 14.13 2.98
C GLN A 156 2.49 12.59 2.92
N LEU A 157 1.67 11.92 2.12
CA LEU A 157 1.79 10.47 1.91
C LEU A 157 3.11 10.10 1.23
N VAL A 158 3.48 10.81 0.16
CA VAL A 158 4.76 10.60 -0.54
C VAL A 158 5.93 10.79 0.42
N ALA A 159 5.93 11.83 1.26
CA ALA A 159 6.95 12.05 2.27
C ALA A 159 7.02 10.90 3.29
N THR A 160 5.86 10.42 3.76
CA THR A 160 5.78 9.27 4.69
C THR A 160 6.36 8.00 4.07
N LEU A 161 5.98 7.69 2.83
CA LEU A 161 6.46 6.51 2.10
C LEU A 161 7.95 6.64 1.74
N SER A 162 8.45 7.85 1.48
CA SER A 162 9.89 8.10 1.28
C SER A 162 10.68 7.81 2.55
N GLY A 163 10.15 8.18 3.71
CA GLY A 163 10.73 7.83 5.01
C GLY A 163 10.81 6.32 5.21
N LEU A 164 9.72 5.60 4.89
CA LEU A 164 9.69 4.12 4.94
C LEU A 164 10.66 3.49 3.92
N ALA A 165 10.81 4.09 2.74
CA ALA A 165 11.74 3.58 1.73
C ALA A 165 13.22 3.76 2.13
N ALA A 166 13.53 4.82 2.86
CA ALA A 166 14.87 5.13 3.36
C ALA A 166 15.25 4.33 4.61
N ASP A 167 14.28 3.88 5.39
CA ASP A 167 14.51 3.10 6.60
C ASP A 167 14.78 1.62 6.24
N THR A 168 16.02 1.18 6.49
CA THR A 168 16.42 -0.23 6.24
C THR A 168 15.78 -1.21 7.19
N ALA A 169 15.28 -0.78 8.34
CA ALA A 169 14.54 -1.59 9.30
C ALA A 169 13.04 -1.70 8.95
N ALA A 170 12.53 -0.80 8.10
CA ALA A 170 11.15 -0.86 7.67
C ALA A 170 10.90 -2.07 6.75
N PRO A 171 9.71 -2.68 6.82
CA PRO A 171 9.37 -3.80 5.95
C PRO A 171 9.37 -3.37 4.48
N PRO A 172 9.69 -4.30 3.55
CA PRO A 172 9.53 -4.07 2.12
C PRO A 172 8.09 -3.71 1.79
N PHE A 173 7.90 -2.93 0.73
CA PHE A 173 6.56 -2.61 0.27
C PHE A 173 6.40 -2.77 -1.25
N ALA A 174 5.18 -3.04 -1.67
CA ALA A 174 4.74 -2.90 -3.05
C ALA A 174 3.57 -1.93 -3.12
N MET A 175 3.75 -0.86 -3.87
CA MET A 175 2.73 0.18 -4.11
C MET A 175 2.19 0.04 -5.52
N VAL A 176 0.88 0.13 -5.65
CA VAL A 176 0.19 0.22 -6.94
C VAL A 176 -0.28 1.64 -7.15
N THR A 177 -0.02 2.19 -8.31
CA THR A 177 -0.53 3.49 -8.74
C THR A 177 -0.66 3.58 -10.26
N HIS A 178 -1.42 4.55 -10.73
CA HIS A 178 -1.45 4.96 -12.13
C HIS A 178 -0.81 6.36 -12.34
N HIS A 179 -0.24 6.94 -11.29
CA HIS A 179 0.42 8.22 -11.29
C HIS A 179 1.92 8.10 -10.95
N VAL A 180 2.79 8.44 -11.88
CA VAL A 180 4.24 8.34 -11.64
C VAL A 180 4.77 9.40 -10.66
N ASP A 181 4.09 10.53 -10.53
CA ASP A 181 4.41 11.61 -9.60
C ASP A 181 4.15 11.26 -8.13
N GLU A 182 3.44 10.15 -7.88
CA GLU A 182 3.20 9.61 -6.54
C GLU A 182 4.27 8.63 -6.07
N ILE A 183 5.18 8.21 -6.97
CA ILE A 183 6.24 7.27 -6.64
C ILE A 183 7.22 7.95 -5.68
N PRO A 184 7.36 7.43 -4.43
CA PRO A 184 8.26 8.05 -3.46
C PRO A 184 9.72 7.81 -3.83
N PRO A 185 10.61 8.78 -3.59
CA PRO A 185 12.04 8.54 -3.61
C PRO A 185 12.44 7.33 -2.74
N GLY A 186 13.41 6.55 -3.21
CA GLY A 186 13.84 5.32 -2.53
C GLY A 186 13.16 4.04 -3.00
N VAL A 187 12.17 4.12 -3.90
CA VAL A 187 11.68 2.94 -4.62
C VAL A 187 12.78 2.40 -5.51
N THR A 188 13.03 1.08 -5.43
CA THR A 188 14.16 0.42 -6.08
C THR A 188 13.77 -0.32 -7.36
N HIS A 189 12.54 -0.80 -7.44
CA HIS A 189 12.05 -1.64 -8.53
C HIS A 189 10.70 -1.16 -9.04
N ALA A 190 10.47 -1.38 -10.31
CA ALA A 190 9.18 -1.12 -10.93
C ALA A 190 8.68 -2.33 -11.75
N ALA A 191 7.37 -2.40 -11.90
CA ALA A 191 6.70 -3.26 -12.86
C ALA A 191 5.64 -2.44 -13.61
N LEU A 192 5.60 -2.58 -14.94
CA LEU A 192 4.54 -2.00 -15.76
C LEU A 192 3.53 -3.08 -16.11
N MET A 193 2.26 -2.77 -15.87
CA MET A 193 1.16 -3.71 -16.06
C MET A 193 0.14 -3.15 -17.05
N SER A 194 -0.18 -3.91 -18.08
CA SER A 194 -1.23 -3.60 -19.03
C SER A 194 -2.05 -4.85 -19.36
N ALA A 195 -3.33 -4.69 -19.69
CA ALA A 195 -4.22 -5.79 -20.14
C ALA A 195 -4.11 -7.09 -19.29
N GLY A 196 -3.98 -6.97 -17.97
CA GLY A 196 -3.91 -8.11 -17.04
C GLY A 196 -2.54 -8.81 -16.98
N ARG A 197 -1.49 -8.23 -17.56
CA ARG A 197 -0.14 -8.81 -17.61
C ARG A 197 0.91 -7.81 -17.14
N ILE A 198 2.00 -8.34 -16.58
CA ILE A 198 3.21 -7.55 -16.34
C ILE A 198 4.03 -7.61 -17.62
N ASP A 199 4.18 -6.46 -18.29
CA ASP A 199 4.89 -6.35 -19.56
C ASP A 199 6.40 -6.27 -19.37
N VAL A 200 6.84 -5.56 -18.33
CA VAL A 200 8.25 -5.41 -17.96
C VAL A 200 8.37 -5.18 -16.45
N GLN A 201 9.43 -5.70 -15.85
CA GLN A 201 9.77 -5.49 -14.46
C GLN A 201 11.28 -5.56 -14.22
N GLY A 202 11.76 -4.85 -13.21
CA GLY A 202 13.19 -4.80 -12.86
C GLY A 202 13.54 -3.56 -12.04
N PRO A 203 14.84 -3.18 -12.02
CA PRO A 203 15.29 -1.93 -11.42
C PRO A 203 14.50 -0.75 -11.97
N ILE A 204 14.17 0.21 -11.10
CA ILE A 204 13.26 1.29 -11.46
C ILE A 204 13.75 2.12 -12.64
N ASP A 205 15.05 2.37 -12.71
CA ASP A 205 15.66 3.20 -13.78
C ASP A 205 15.65 2.49 -15.15
N ASP A 206 15.63 1.15 -15.17
CA ASP A 206 15.55 0.35 -16.39
C ASP A 206 14.11 0.21 -16.91
N VAL A 207 13.13 0.25 -16.00
CA VAL A 207 11.71 -0.01 -16.31
C VAL A 207 10.93 1.29 -16.51
N LEU A 208 11.14 2.31 -15.68
CA LEU A 208 10.44 3.59 -15.81
C LEU A 208 11.15 4.47 -16.84
N THR A 209 10.88 4.19 -18.12
CA THR A 209 11.34 4.96 -19.26
C THR A 209 10.18 5.54 -20.06
N SER A 210 10.41 6.61 -20.82
CA SER A 210 9.39 7.20 -21.69
C SER A 210 8.84 6.19 -22.69
N GLU A 211 9.68 5.29 -23.20
CA GLU A 211 9.30 4.26 -24.16
C GLU A 211 8.33 3.24 -23.54
N TYR A 212 8.74 2.59 -22.46
CA TYR A 212 7.91 1.58 -21.80
C TYR A 212 6.62 2.17 -21.25
N LEU A 213 6.68 3.39 -20.68
CA LEU A 213 5.49 4.07 -20.17
C LEU A 213 4.51 4.39 -21.32
N SER A 214 5.01 4.89 -22.45
CA SER A 214 4.18 5.16 -23.64
C SER A 214 3.48 3.89 -24.16
N ARG A 215 4.19 2.78 -24.19
CA ARG A 215 3.62 1.48 -24.58
C ARG A 215 2.56 1.00 -23.60
N CYS A 216 2.86 1.08 -22.29
CA CYS A 216 1.96 0.65 -21.23
C CYS A 216 0.63 1.41 -21.23
N PHE A 217 0.68 2.73 -21.45
CA PHE A 217 -0.51 3.60 -21.47
C PHE A 217 -1.09 3.81 -22.88
N ASN A 218 -0.48 3.21 -23.89
CA ASN A 218 -0.88 3.36 -25.31
C ASN A 218 -1.03 4.84 -25.72
N THR A 219 -0.12 5.69 -25.26
CA THR A 219 -0.12 7.14 -25.49
C THR A 219 1.32 7.64 -25.50
N PRO A 220 1.72 8.50 -26.45
CA PRO A 220 3.05 9.09 -26.44
C PRO A 220 3.28 9.91 -25.17
N LEU A 221 4.16 9.46 -24.30
CA LEU A 221 4.48 10.09 -23.02
C LEU A 221 5.97 10.44 -22.95
N ARG A 222 6.27 11.52 -22.25
CA ARG A 222 7.61 11.85 -21.82
C ARG A 222 7.69 11.67 -20.31
N LEU A 223 8.75 11.00 -19.84
CA LEU A 223 9.06 10.79 -18.44
C LEU A 223 10.36 11.52 -18.10
N GLU A 224 10.39 12.19 -16.99
CA GLU A 224 11.57 12.84 -16.44
C GLU A 224 11.72 12.49 -14.95
N ARG A 225 12.96 12.23 -14.54
CA ARG A 225 13.30 12.13 -13.12
C ARG A 225 13.77 13.48 -12.63
N ARG A 226 13.10 14.03 -11.65
CA ARG A 226 13.39 15.33 -11.05
C ARG A 226 14.60 15.24 -10.11
N ALA A 227 15.18 16.41 -9.79
CA ALA A 227 16.33 16.49 -8.88
C ALA A 227 16.04 15.98 -7.46
N ASP A 228 14.77 16.00 -7.03
CA ASP A 228 14.29 15.43 -5.77
C ASP A 228 14.11 13.90 -5.80
N GLY A 229 14.44 13.26 -6.93
CA GLY A 229 14.31 11.81 -7.13
C GLY A 229 12.91 11.34 -7.54
N ARG A 230 11.92 12.25 -7.63
CA ARG A 230 10.56 11.95 -8.09
C ARG A 230 10.48 11.89 -9.61
N PHE A 231 9.43 11.29 -10.11
CA PHE A 231 9.13 11.23 -11.52
C PHE A 231 8.03 12.22 -11.91
N SER A 232 8.08 12.71 -13.14
CA SER A 232 7.00 13.46 -13.76
C SER A 232 6.77 12.94 -15.17
N ALA A 233 5.52 12.80 -15.59
CA ALA A 233 5.17 12.37 -16.94
C ALA A 233 4.11 13.28 -17.55
N TRP A 234 4.23 13.52 -18.88
CA TRP A 234 3.26 14.32 -19.65
C TRP A 234 3.17 13.80 -21.08
N GLY A 235 2.08 14.16 -21.78
CA GLY A 235 1.90 13.87 -23.19
C GLY A 235 2.92 14.61 -24.07
N ARG A 236 3.33 14.02 -25.17
CA ARG A 236 4.13 14.64 -26.23
C ARG A 236 3.24 15.42 -27.19
#